data_ca650c0ab5eced16a1c7770271997ffd
#
_entry.id   ca650c0ab5eced16a1c7770271997ffd
#
_cell.length_a   1.000
_cell.length_b   1.000
_cell.length_c   1.000
_cell.angle_alpha   90.00
_cell.angle_beta   90.00
_cell.angle_gamma   90.00
#
_symmetry.space_group_name_H-M   'P 1'
#
loop_
_entity.id
_entity.type
_entity.pdbx_description
1 polymer ?
#
loop_
_entity_poly.entity_id
_entity_poly.type
_entity_poly.pdbx_seq_one_letter_code
_entity_poly.pdbx_strand_id
1 'polypeptide(L)'
;MHRRFSRFEPDSEVSHLNAQTGEWVDISPELQGMLRAALEAYRLSGGLVHAGVLGSMLAIGYTRSLRFGPTAAVLSCAEPPPPLPELLEVEERRARLRTGFGIDLGGIAKGWLADRLAADLGDNCLVNLGGDLFARGAGPAGEGWPVGLGGRTVLLSEQGAATSGTWRRAWDQGTDRLHHLIDPRTGRPAVSDISEVSVVASRAVDAEVYAKAALLLGSDRAPAYLAEHSQGWWFAPQQR
;
A
#
# COMPACT_ATOMS: atom_id res chain seq x y z
N MET A 1 -8.74 9.59 -11.34
CA MET A 1 -8.17 9.59 -9.98
C MET A 1 -6.73 9.05 -9.92
N HIS A 2 -6.42 7.88 -10.51
CA HIS A 2 -5.07 7.30 -10.44
C HIS A 2 -3.93 8.28 -10.80
N ARG A 3 -4.05 9.07 -11.88
CA ARG A 3 -3.02 10.04 -12.29
C ARG A 3 -2.77 11.15 -11.29
N ARG A 4 -3.77 11.59 -10.53
CA ARG A 4 -3.63 12.68 -9.55
C ARG A 4 -2.74 12.35 -8.36
N PHE A 5 -2.60 11.06 -8.00
CA PHE A 5 -1.91 10.59 -6.79
C PHE A 5 -0.74 9.66 -7.09
N SER A 6 -0.36 9.54 -8.36
CA SER A 6 0.76 8.70 -8.79
C SER A 6 2.06 9.50 -8.82
N ARG A 7 3.07 9.08 -8.08
CA ARG A 7 4.42 9.67 -8.15
C ARG A 7 5.11 9.53 -9.52
N PHE A 8 4.54 8.72 -10.41
CA PHE A 8 5.05 8.54 -11.78
C PHE A 8 4.49 9.57 -12.76
N GLU A 9 3.52 10.36 -12.36
CA GLU A 9 2.95 11.45 -13.16
C GLU A 9 3.51 12.77 -12.65
N PRO A 10 4.29 13.50 -13.46
CA PRO A 10 4.96 14.74 -13.01
C PRO A 10 3.99 15.80 -12.47
N ASP A 11 2.81 15.89 -13.08
CA ASP A 11 1.78 16.87 -12.72
C ASP A 11 0.82 16.38 -11.62
N SER A 12 1.15 15.27 -10.95
CA SER A 12 0.32 14.76 -9.85
C SER A 12 0.51 15.59 -8.58
N GLU A 13 -0.54 15.64 -7.75
CA GLU A 13 -0.47 16.31 -6.44
C GLU A 13 0.64 15.72 -5.55
N VAL A 14 0.87 14.39 -5.61
CA VAL A 14 1.94 13.73 -4.85
C VAL A 14 3.32 14.14 -5.38
N SER A 15 3.50 14.24 -6.70
CA SER A 15 4.75 14.70 -7.30
C SER A 15 5.04 16.16 -6.94
N HIS A 16 3.99 17.00 -6.91
CA HIS A 16 4.08 18.39 -6.50
C HIS A 16 4.51 18.53 -5.04
N LEU A 17 3.89 17.76 -4.15
CA LEU A 17 4.26 17.72 -2.73
C LEU A 17 5.69 17.20 -2.53
N ASN A 18 6.10 16.16 -3.25
CA ASN A 18 7.45 15.62 -3.21
C ASN A 18 8.51 16.60 -3.74
N ALA A 19 8.15 17.51 -4.65
CA ALA A 19 9.07 18.51 -5.22
C ALA A 19 9.28 19.73 -4.30
N GLN A 20 8.39 19.98 -3.33
CA GLN A 20 8.39 21.17 -2.47
C GLN A 20 8.64 20.80 -1.00
N THR A 21 9.63 19.94 -0.74
CA THR A 21 9.95 19.51 0.62
C THR A 21 10.45 20.68 1.48
N GLY A 22 10.00 20.74 2.73
CA GLY A 22 10.28 21.84 3.66
C GLY A 22 9.22 22.93 3.67
N GLU A 23 8.41 23.04 2.61
CA GLU A 23 7.39 24.07 2.45
C GLU A 23 5.98 23.51 2.67
N TRP A 24 5.05 24.38 3.11
CA TRP A 24 3.63 24.06 3.13
C TRP A 24 3.06 24.13 1.72
N VAL A 25 2.45 23.04 1.26
CA VAL A 25 1.83 22.92 -0.06
C VAL A 25 0.33 22.78 0.09
N ASP A 26 -0.45 23.56 -0.67
CA ASP A 26 -1.89 23.40 -0.74
C ASP A 26 -2.25 22.09 -1.45
N ILE A 27 -3.17 21.34 -0.85
CA ILE A 27 -3.60 20.03 -1.33
C ILE A 27 -5.11 19.91 -1.43
N SER A 28 -5.57 18.99 -2.28
CA SER A 28 -7.00 18.67 -2.38
C SER A 28 -7.51 17.93 -1.13
N PRO A 29 -8.85 17.97 -0.87
CA PRO A 29 -9.46 17.17 0.19
C PRO A 29 -9.18 15.67 0.03
N GLU A 30 -9.09 15.19 -1.20
CA GLU A 30 -8.81 13.79 -1.50
C GLU A 30 -7.36 13.42 -1.12
N LEU A 31 -6.37 14.26 -1.48
CA LEU A 31 -4.99 14.01 -1.06
C LEU A 31 -4.86 14.12 0.46
N GLN A 32 -5.50 15.10 1.08
CA GLN A 32 -5.54 15.22 2.55
C GLN A 32 -6.08 13.95 3.21
N GLY A 33 -7.19 13.40 2.70
CA GLY A 33 -7.76 12.14 3.20
C GLY A 33 -6.79 10.97 3.05
N MET A 34 -6.10 10.87 1.93
CA MET A 34 -5.14 9.81 1.66
C MET A 34 -3.88 9.95 2.52
N LEU A 35 -3.37 11.16 2.76
CA LEU A 35 -2.23 11.40 3.65
C LEU A 35 -2.56 11.07 5.12
N ARG A 36 -3.77 11.40 5.57
CA ARG A 36 -4.26 10.98 6.89
C ARG A 36 -4.39 9.46 7.00
N ALA A 37 -4.88 8.80 5.94
CA ALA A 37 -4.91 7.34 5.88
C ALA A 37 -3.49 6.73 5.91
N ALA A 38 -2.48 7.39 5.32
CA ALA A 38 -1.09 6.95 5.40
C ALA A 38 -0.53 7.04 6.83
N LEU A 39 -0.82 8.11 7.55
CA LEU A 39 -0.45 8.26 8.97
C LEU A 39 -1.14 7.22 9.85
N GLU A 40 -2.42 6.95 9.59
CA GLU A 40 -3.17 5.90 10.29
C GLU A 40 -2.64 4.50 9.97
N ALA A 41 -2.32 4.21 8.70
CA ALA A 41 -1.68 2.96 8.27
C ALA A 41 -0.34 2.72 8.99
N TYR A 42 0.46 3.79 9.13
CA TYR A 42 1.70 3.74 9.90
C TYR A 42 1.43 3.36 11.37
N ARG A 43 0.46 4.00 12.01
CA ARG A 43 0.08 3.72 13.41
C ARG A 43 -0.44 2.29 13.58
N LEU A 44 -1.40 1.86 12.76
CA LEU A 44 -2.05 0.53 12.83
C LEU A 44 -1.06 -0.62 12.57
N SER A 45 -0.06 -0.39 11.75
CA SER A 45 0.96 -1.39 11.43
C SER A 45 2.20 -1.34 12.34
N GLY A 46 2.22 -0.49 13.36
CA GLY A 46 3.41 -0.28 14.19
C GLY A 46 4.62 0.20 13.37
N GLY A 47 4.37 1.03 12.34
CA GLY A 47 5.40 1.58 11.47
C GLY A 47 5.78 0.73 10.27
N LEU A 48 5.26 -0.49 10.14
CA LEU A 48 5.60 -1.39 9.02
C LEU A 48 5.07 -0.93 7.67
N VAL A 49 3.89 -0.29 7.62
CA VAL A 49 3.38 0.34 6.41
C VAL A 49 3.72 1.82 6.46
N HIS A 50 4.64 2.25 5.60
CA HIS A 50 5.30 3.54 5.72
C HIS A 50 5.37 4.27 4.38
N ALA A 51 4.63 5.37 4.23
CA ALA A 51 4.63 6.14 2.98
C ALA A 51 5.98 6.82 2.67
N GLY A 52 6.83 7.07 3.67
CA GLY A 52 8.13 7.73 3.52
C GLY A 52 9.25 6.88 2.92
N VAL A 53 8.97 5.70 2.39
CA VAL A 53 9.96 4.80 1.77
C VAL A 53 10.38 5.19 0.35
N LEU A 54 10.01 6.39 -0.14
CA LEU A 54 10.31 6.81 -1.51
C LEU A 54 11.81 6.79 -1.81
N GLY A 55 12.66 7.28 -0.90
CA GLY A 55 14.11 7.26 -1.07
C GLY A 55 14.64 5.84 -1.31
N SER A 56 14.18 4.88 -0.51
CA SER A 56 14.52 3.47 -0.67
C SER A 56 14.01 2.88 -1.98
N MET A 57 12.79 3.24 -2.41
CA MET A 57 12.26 2.80 -3.72
C MET A 57 13.09 3.33 -4.88
N LEU A 58 13.56 4.58 -4.81
CA LEU A 58 14.44 5.16 -5.83
C LEU A 58 15.81 4.46 -5.82
N ALA A 59 16.35 4.17 -4.65
CA ALA A 59 17.64 3.50 -4.48
C ALA A 59 17.64 2.07 -5.05
N ILE A 60 16.53 1.34 -4.99
CA ILE A 60 16.40 0.01 -5.61
C ILE A 60 16.10 0.07 -7.12
N GLY A 61 16.10 1.25 -7.73
CA GLY A 61 15.83 1.42 -9.17
C GLY A 61 14.35 1.48 -9.54
N TYR A 62 13.43 1.58 -8.60
CA TYR A 62 11.99 1.76 -8.87
C TYR A 62 11.64 3.24 -9.05
N THR A 63 12.32 3.88 -10.01
CA THR A 63 12.20 5.32 -10.30
C THR A 63 11.04 5.66 -11.23
N ARG A 64 10.54 4.67 -12.00
CA ARG A 64 9.46 4.81 -12.98
C ARG A 64 8.56 3.58 -12.98
N SER A 65 7.43 3.66 -13.69
CA SER A 65 6.54 2.50 -13.84
C SER A 65 7.30 1.29 -14.40
N LEU A 66 7.14 0.12 -13.79
CA LEU A 66 7.82 -1.12 -14.20
C LEU A 66 7.51 -1.56 -15.65
N ARG A 67 6.47 -1.03 -16.27
CA ARG A 67 6.22 -1.23 -17.72
C ARG A 67 7.37 -0.73 -18.60
N PHE A 68 8.18 0.19 -18.07
CA PHE A 68 9.38 0.72 -18.74
C PHE A 68 10.69 0.11 -18.21
N GLY A 69 10.58 -0.93 -17.38
CA GLY A 69 11.70 -1.54 -16.68
C GLY A 69 12.23 -0.70 -15.50
N PRO A 70 12.99 -1.30 -14.59
CA PRO A 70 13.67 -0.58 -13.51
C PRO A 70 14.87 0.21 -14.08
N THR A 71 15.37 1.14 -13.26
CA THR A 71 16.70 1.76 -13.49
C THR A 71 17.77 1.03 -12.69
N ALA A 72 19.03 1.41 -12.83
CA ALA A 72 20.11 0.84 -12.03
C ALA A 72 19.88 1.12 -10.53
N ALA A 73 20.00 0.10 -9.69
CA ALA A 73 19.93 0.24 -8.24
C ALA A 73 21.26 0.73 -7.65
N VAL A 74 21.15 1.55 -6.59
CA VAL A 74 22.27 1.99 -5.76
C VAL A 74 21.92 1.66 -4.31
N LEU A 75 22.03 0.37 -3.96
CA LEU A 75 21.57 -0.16 -2.67
C LEU A 75 22.27 0.45 -1.44
N SER A 76 23.45 1.07 -1.63
CA SER A 76 24.12 1.82 -0.58
C SER A 76 23.39 3.11 -0.17
N CYS A 77 22.45 3.58 -1.00
CA CYS A 77 21.59 4.74 -0.71
C CYS A 77 20.23 4.34 -0.14
N ALA A 78 19.98 3.04 0.06
CA ALA A 78 18.74 2.56 0.65
C ALA A 78 18.84 2.61 2.19
N GLU A 79 18.20 3.61 2.79
CA GLU A 79 18.22 3.86 4.23
C GLU A 79 16.81 3.80 4.82
N PRO A 80 16.67 3.38 6.10
CA PRO A 80 15.42 3.48 6.83
C PRO A 80 14.93 4.93 6.88
N PRO A 81 13.65 5.21 6.56
CA PRO A 81 13.09 6.54 6.75
C PRO A 81 12.91 6.86 8.25
N PRO A 82 12.93 8.14 8.64
CA PRO A 82 12.52 8.52 9.99
C PRO A 82 11.03 8.20 10.20
N PRO A 83 10.53 8.18 11.45
CA PRO A 83 9.10 7.96 11.72
C PRO A 83 8.20 8.85 10.86
N LEU A 84 7.14 8.29 10.29
CA LEU A 84 6.28 9.03 9.34
C LEU A 84 5.69 10.32 9.93
N PRO A 85 5.29 10.38 11.22
CA PRO A 85 4.82 11.64 11.83
C PRO A 85 5.89 12.74 11.94
N GLU A 86 7.19 12.38 11.90
CA GLU A 86 8.30 13.35 11.87
C GLU A 86 8.62 13.82 10.44
N LEU A 87 8.11 13.09 9.45
CA LEU A 87 8.38 13.33 8.04
C LEU A 87 7.23 14.07 7.36
N LEU A 88 5.99 13.80 7.76
CA LEU A 88 4.77 14.29 7.11
C LEU A 88 3.88 15.00 8.11
N GLU A 89 3.62 16.27 7.87
CA GLU A 89 2.64 17.08 8.57
C GLU A 89 1.43 17.33 7.65
N VAL A 90 0.22 17.19 8.21
CA VAL A 90 -1.04 17.38 7.46
C VAL A 90 -1.98 18.25 8.27
N GLU A 91 -2.25 19.44 7.77
CA GLU A 91 -3.26 20.36 8.29
C GLU A 91 -4.49 20.41 7.38
N GLU A 92 -5.40 21.35 7.64
CA GLU A 92 -6.53 21.55 6.75
C GLU A 92 -6.07 22.13 5.41
N ARG A 93 -6.29 21.38 4.33
CA ARG A 93 -6.01 21.78 2.95
C ARG A 93 -4.53 22.03 2.62
N ARG A 94 -3.60 21.69 3.49
CA ARG A 94 -2.16 21.79 3.23
C ARG A 94 -1.37 20.67 3.89
N ALA A 95 -0.22 20.34 3.31
CA ALA A 95 0.70 19.37 3.85
C ALA A 95 2.15 19.86 3.70
N ARG A 96 3.03 19.33 4.54
CA ARG A 96 4.46 19.60 4.47
C ARG A 96 5.25 18.32 4.65
N LEU A 97 6.24 18.12 3.81
CA LEU A 97 7.24 17.07 3.97
C LEU A 97 8.53 17.66 4.53
N ARG A 98 9.17 16.91 5.41
CA ARG A 98 10.51 17.25 5.90
C ARG A 98 11.48 17.34 4.72
N THR A 99 12.34 18.36 4.72
CA THR A 99 13.36 18.57 3.69
C THR A 99 14.22 17.33 3.47
N GLY A 100 14.41 16.96 2.21
CA GLY A 100 15.20 15.80 1.79
C GLY A 100 14.44 14.47 1.80
N PHE A 101 13.16 14.45 2.19
CA PHE A 101 12.33 13.25 2.19
C PHE A 101 11.15 13.37 1.22
N GLY A 102 10.66 12.23 0.77
CA GLY A 102 9.51 12.14 -0.10
C GLY A 102 8.63 10.94 0.27
N ILE A 103 7.42 10.91 -0.29
CA ILE A 103 6.43 9.86 -0.03
C ILE A 103 6.02 9.11 -1.29
N ASP A 104 5.66 7.84 -1.09
CA ASP A 104 4.95 7.01 -2.07
C ASP A 104 3.65 6.50 -1.42
N LEU A 105 2.52 6.75 -2.06
CA LEU A 105 1.20 6.34 -1.58
C LEU A 105 0.72 5.01 -2.20
N GLY A 106 1.52 4.39 -3.07
CA GLY A 106 1.16 3.14 -3.76
C GLY A 106 0.86 1.97 -2.83
N GLY A 107 1.22 2.10 -1.56
CA GLY A 107 0.97 1.11 -0.52
C GLY A 107 -0.37 1.20 0.19
N ILE A 108 -1.16 2.26 -0.06
CA ILE A 108 -2.46 2.49 0.58
C ILE A 108 -3.51 3.04 -0.39
N ALA A 109 -3.06 3.61 -1.51
CA ALA A 109 -3.92 4.37 -2.41
C ALA A 109 -5.02 3.52 -3.05
N LYS A 110 -4.76 2.24 -3.33
CA LYS A 110 -5.73 1.36 -3.99
C LYS A 110 -6.88 1.01 -3.06
N GLY A 111 -6.57 0.57 -1.84
CA GLY A 111 -7.57 0.29 -0.81
C GLY A 111 -8.39 1.52 -0.47
N TRP A 112 -7.73 2.66 -0.23
CA TRP A 112 -8.41 3.91 0.07
C TRP A 112 -9.36 4.37 -1.07
N LEU A 113 -8.92 4.23 -2.32
CA LEU A 113 -9.75 4.54 -3.49
C LEU A 113 -10.89 3.54 -3.69
N ALA A 114 -10.68 2.26 -3.39
CA ALA A 114 -11.72 1.25 -3.47
C ALA A 114 -12.87 1.53 -2.49
N ASP A 115 -12.53 1.86 -1.24
CA ASP A 115 -13.51 2.27 -0.22
C ASP A 115 -14.31 3.52 -0.66
N ARG A 116 -13.60 4.54 -1.17
CA ARG A 116 -14.22 5.79 -1.61
C ARG A 116 -15.15 5.59 -2.79
N LEU A 117 -14.69 4.89 -3.82
CA LEU A 117 -15.49 4.63 -5.02
C LEU A 117 -16.70 3.77 -4.73
N ALA A 118 -16.59 2.79 -3.82
CA ALA A 118 -17.73 1.98 -3.41
C ALA A 118 -18.81 2.84 -2.69
N ALA A 119 -18.38 3.84 -1.92
CA ALA A 119 -19.30 4.78 -1.29
C ALA A 119 -20.04 5.65 -2.32
N ASP A 120 -19.37 6.03 -3.42
CA ASP A 120 -19.91 6.87 -4.47
C ASP A 120 -20.81 6.10 -5.48
N LEU A 121 -20.58 4.79 -5.65
CA LEU A 121 -21.27 3.94 -6.64
C LEU A 121 -22.62 3.39 -6.17
N GLY A 122 -22.93 3.47 -4.89
CA GLY A 122 -24.23 3.03 -4.34
C GLY A 122 -24.15 1.76 -3.50
N ASP A 123 -25.31 1.19 -3.15
CA ASP A 123 -25.43 0.21 -2.06
C ASP A 123 -25.16 -1.24 -2.46
N ASN A 124 -24.98 -1.54 -3.74
CA ASN A 124 -24.65 -2.90 -4.19
C ASN A 124 -23.63 -2.86 -5.33
N CYS A 125 -22.36 -2.85 -4.98
CA CYS A 125 -21.25 -2.76 -5.92
C CYS A 125 -20.00 -3.49 -5.44
N LEU A 126 -19.15 -3.90 -6.40
CA LEU A 126 -17.80 -4.39 -6.16
C LEU A 126 -16.81 -3.50 -6.88
N VAL A 127 -15.94 -2.85 -6.13
CA VAL A 127 -14.83 -2.06 -6.66
C VAL A 127 -13.55 -2.85 -6.51
N ASN A 128 -12.84 -3.10 -7.61
CA ASN A 128 -11.55 -3.82 -7.60
C ASN A 128 -10.49 -2.99 -8.33
N LEU A 129 -9.45 -2.60 -7.62
CA LEU A 129 -8.34 -1.80 -8.12
C LEU A 129 -7.03 -2.60 -8.15
N GLY A 130 -7.02 -3.65 -8.98
CA GLY A 130 -5.83 -4.48 -9.17
C GLY A 130 -5.54 -5.44 -8.02
N GLY A 131 -6.60 -5.97 -7.40
CA GLY A 131 -6.55 -6.95 -6.32
C GLY A 131 -6.85 -6.39 -4.94
N ASP A 132 -6.87 -5.05 -4.78
CA ASP A 132 -7.38 -4.41 -3.56
C ASP A 132 -8.80 -3.95 -3.87
N LEU A 133 -9.77 -4.40 -3.09
CA LEU A 133 -11.19 -4.29 -3.43
C LEU A 133 -12.07 -4.02 -2.21
N PHE A 134 -13.24 -3.44 -2.47
CA PHE A 134 -14.33 -3.33 -1.52
C PHE A 134 -15.62 -3.89 -2.13
N ALA A 135 -16.29 -4.75 -1.39
CA ALA A 135 -17.56 -5.36 -1.73
C ALA A 135 -18.67 -4.74 -0.86
N ARG A 136 -19.61 -4.07 -1.48
CA ARG A 136 -20.75 -3.44 -0.83
C ARG A 136 -22.05 -4.13 -1.21
N GLY A 137 -22.92 -4.35 -0.24
CA GLY A 137 -24.23 -4.96 -0.42
C GLY A 137 -24.21 -6.48 -0.62
N ALA A 138 -25.37 -7.02 -0.98
CA ALA A 138 -25.62 -8.45 -1.04
C ALA A 138 -25.11 -9.15 -2.30
N GLY A 139 -24.51 -8.41 -3.23
CA GLY A 139 -24.04 -9.00 -4.50
C GLY A 139 -25.15 -9.41 -5.45
N PRO A 140 -24.79 -10.06 -6.59
CA PRO A 140 -25.76 -10.40 -7.64
C PRO A 140 -26.71 -11.52 -7.26
N ALA A 141 -26.32 -12.43 -6.35
CA ALA A 141 -27.13 -13.57 -5.90
C ALA A 141 -27.79 -13.35 -4.52
N GLY A 142 -27.57 -12.21 -3.88
CA GLY A 142 -28.11 -11.93 -2.55
C GLY A 142 -27.33 -12.49 -1.37
N GLU A 143 -26.20 -13.18 -1.62
CA GLU A 143 -25.39 -13.87 -0.60
C GLU A 143 -24.00 -13.20 -0.38
N GLY A 144 -23.75 -12.08 -1.05
CA GLY A 144 -22.46 -11.41 -1.10
C GLY A 144 -21.80 -11.52 -2.49
N TRP A 145 -20.66 -10.87 -2.63
CA TRP A 145 -19.85 -10.85 -3.84
C TRP A 145 -18.83 -11.98 -3.81
N PRO A 146 -18.84 -12.93 -4.77
CA PRO A 146 -17.85 -13.98 -4.84
C PRO A 146 -16.51 -13.43 -5.33
N VAL A 147 -15.47 -13.53 -4.50
CA VAL A 147 -14.12 -13.02 -4.78
C VAL A 147 -13.10 -14.13 -4.61
N GLY A 148 -12.21 -14.27 -5.60
CA GLY A 148 -11.07 -15.17 -5.51
C GLY A 148 -9.93 -14.56 -4.66
N LEU A 149 -9.60 -15.18 -3.53
CA LEU A 149 -8.55 -14.77 -2.61
C LEU A 149 -7.73 -15.99 -2.16
N GLY A 150 -6.41 -15.96 -2.34
CA GLY A 150 -5.53 -17.03 -1.84
C GLY A 150 -5.88 -18.43 -2.38
N GLY A 151 -6.37 -18.52 -3.63
CA GLY A 151 -6.80 -19.77 -4.25
C GLY A 151 -8.18 -20.27 -3.80
N ARG A 152 -8.96 -19.48 -3.10
CA ARG A 152 -10.31 -19.79 -2.59
C ARG A 152 -11.32 -18.77 -3.11
N THR A 153 -12.59 -19.15 -3.20
CA THR A 153 -13.69 -18.19 -3.39
C THR A 153 -14.27 -17.84 -2.03
N VAL A 154 -14.34 -16.55 -1.73
CA VAL A 154 -14.89 -15.99 -0.50
C VAL A 154 -16.07 -15.09 -0.88
N LEU A 155 -17.19 -15.18 -0.17
CA LEU A 155 -18.30 -14.26 -0.30
C LEU A 155 -18.07 -13.06 0.60
N LEU A 156 -18.04 -11.87 0.03
CA LEU A 156 -17.82 -10.61 0.73
C LEU A 156 -19.05 -9.71 0.68
N SER A 157 -19.41 -9.10 1.80
CA SER A 157 -20.48 -8.10 1.91
C SER A 157 -20.09 -7.08 2.98
N GLU A 158 -20.11 -5.79 2.64
CA GLU A 158 -19.61 -4.70 3.49
C GLU A 158 -18.18 -4.93 4.00
N GLN A 159 -17.32 -5.45 3.10
CA GLN A 159 -15.96 -5.86 3.44
C GLN A 159 -14.96 -5.45 2.36
N GLY A 160 -13.77 -5.09 2.82
CA GLY A 160 -12.59 -4.90 1.97
C GLY A 160 -11.71 -6.14 1.93
N ALA A 161 -11.01 -6.34 0.83
CA ALA A 161 -9.98 -7.36 0.73
C ALA A 161 -8.78 -6.87 -0.07
N ALA A 162 -7.60 -7.37 0.29
CA ALA A 162 -6.35 -7.06 -0.38
C ALA A 162 -5.39 -8.23 -0.35
N THR A 163 -4.48 -8.24 -1.32
CA THR A 163 -3.42 -9.25 -1.40
C THR A 163 -2.06 -8.59 -1.58
N SER A 164 -1.14 -8.89 -0.68
CA SER A 164 0.28 -8.48 -0.76
C SER A 164 1.18 -9.67 -1.06
N GLY A 165 2.15 -9.47 -1.95
CA GLY A 165 3.11 -10.51 -2.31
C GLY A 165 4.39 -9.91 -2.89
N THR A 166 5.49 -10.67 -2.82
CA THR A 166 6.83 -10.22 -3.24
C THR A 166 7.12 -10.51 -4.72
N TRP A 167 6.30 -11.31 -5.40
CA TRP A 167 6.59 -11.85 -6.72
C TRP A 167 6.03 -11.01 -7.90
N ARG A 168 4.90 -10.29 -7.73
CA ARG A 168 4.22 -9.59 -8.85
C ARG A 168 4.95 -8.37 -9.39
N ARG A 169 5.69 -7.64 -8.54
CA ARG A 169 6.46 -6.45 -8.90
C ARG A 169 7.89 -6.65 -8.45
N ALA A 170 8.49 -7.71 -8.96
CA ALA A 170 9.87 -8.07 -8.72
C ALA A 170 10.67 -8.01 -10.03
N TRP A 171 11.97 -7.79 -9.92
CA TRP A 171 12.92 -7.76 -11.03
C TRP A 171 14.29 -8.22 -10.55
N ASP A 172 15.09 -8.71 -11.48
CA ASP A 172 16.46 -9.13 -11.18
C ASP A 172 17.43 -8.00 -11.54
N GLN A 173 18.43 -7.77 -10.69
CA GLN A 173 19.51 -6.81 -10.92
C GLN A 173 20.83 -7.40 -10.47
N GLY A 174 21.65 -7.85 -11.44
CA GLY A 174 22.83 -8.66 -11.15
C GLY A 174 22.42 -9.99 -10.51
N THR A 175 22.91 -10.26 -9.32
CA THR A 175 22.57 -11.46 -8.53
C THR A 175 21.38 -11.21 -7.59
N ASP A 176 20.93 -9.99 -7.44
CA ASP A 176 19.90 -9.60 -6.49
C ASP A 176 18.51 -9.64 -7.12
N ARG A 177 17.56 -10.26 -6.43
CA ARG A 177 16.15 -10.15 -6.75
C ARG A 177 15.52 -9.08 -5.90
N LEU A 178 15.09 -8.01 -6.56
CA LEU A 178 14.48 -6.84 -5.94
C LEU A 178 12.97 -6.82 -6.17
N HIS A 179 12.24 -6.19 -5.27
CA HIS A 179 10.79 -5.95 -5.40
C HIS A 179 10.38 -4.67 -4.68
N HIS A 180 9.19 -4.17 -5.00
CA HIS A 180 8.68 -2.87 -4.56
C HIS A 180 8.27 -2.78 -3.08
N LEU A 181 8.15 -3.90 -2.36
CA LEU A 181 7.80 -3.89 -0.94
C LEU A 181 9.06 -3.63 -0.11
N ILE A 182 9.17 -2.42 0.42
CA ILE A 182 10.29 -2.01 1.27
C ILE A 182 9.96 -2.30 2.73
N ASP A 183 10.93 -2.88 3.43
CA ASP A 183 10.92 -2.94 4.88
C ASP A 183 11.45 -1.61 5.45
N PRO A 184 10.62 -0.80 6.09
CA PRO A 184 11.02 0.51 6.58
C PRO A 184 12.07 0.42 7.71
N ARG A 185 12.22 -0.74 8.33
CA ARG A 185 13.25 -0.96 9.38
C ARG A 185 14.66 -1.05 8.81
N THR A 186 14.78 -1.42 7.54
CA THR A 186 16.08 -1.60 6.87
C THR A 186 16.26 -0.67 5.67
N GLY A 187 15.19 -0.07 5.15
CA GLY A 187 15.19 0.67 3.91
C GLY A 187 15.35 -0.20 2.65
N ARG A 188 15.32 -1.52 2.77
CA ARG A 188 15.59 -2.49 1.68
C ARG A 188 14.33 -3.28 1.33
N PRO A 189 14.31 -3.96 0.16
CA PRO A 189 13.25 -4.91 -0.14
C PRO A 189 13.07 -5.92 1.00
N ALA A 190 11.82 -6.18 1.35
CA ALA A 190 11.48 -7.06 2.46
C ALA A 190 12.01 -8.48 2.23
N VAL A 191 12.54 -9.09 3.27
CA VAL A 191 12.85 -10.53 3.30
C VAL A 191 11.74 -11.19 4.12
N SER A 192 10.97 -12.07 3.50
CA SER A 192 9.86 -12.78 4.14
C SER A 192 9.80 -14.23 3.68
N ASP A 193 9.44 -15.09 4.59
CA ASP A 193 9.12 -16.50 4.33
C ASP A 193 7.68 -16.68 3.82
N ILE A 194 6.87 -15.59 3.82
CA ILE A 194 5.55 -15.54 3.20
C ILE A 194 5.70 -15.01 1.78
N SER A 195 5.27 -15.77 0.78
CA SER A 195 5.26 -15.36 -0.63
C SER A 195 4.12 -14.43 -0.96
N GLU A 196 2.93 -14.69 -0.39
CA GLU A 196 1.71 -13.93 -0.60
C GLU A 196 0.76 -14.10 0.60
N VAL A 197 0.07 -13.04 0.97
CA VAL A 197 -1.01 -13.05 1.97
C VAL A 197 -2.20 -12.27 1.46
N SER A 198 -3.37 -12.88 1.55
CA SER A 198 -4.68 -12.26 1.30
C SER A 198 -5.36 -11.99 2.64
N VAL A 199 -5.95 -10.81 2.79
CA VAL A 199 -6.60 -10.35 4.02
C VAL A 199 -7.97 -9.78 3.71
N VAL A 200 -8.95 -10.05 4.58
CA VAL A 200 -10.28 -9.43 4.59
C VAL A 200 -10.40 -8.57 5.85
N ALA A 201 -10.92 -7.36 5.69
CA ALA A 201 -11.15 -6.41 6.78
C ALA A 201 -12.43 -5.60 6.52
N SER A 202 -12.82 -4.74 7.46
CA SER A 202 -13.98 -3.85 7.31
C SER A 202 -13.81 -2.79 6.23
N ARG A 203 -12.58 -2.39 5.91
CA ARG A 203 -12.24 -1.46 4.84
C ARG A 203 -11.16 -2.05 3.94
N ALA A 204 -11.17 -1.69 2.65
CA ALA A 204 -10.15 -2.13 1.72
C ALA A 204 -8.76 -1.54 2.05
N VAL A 205 -8.70 -0.30 2.53
CA VAL A 205 -7.44 0.30 2.97
C VAL A 205 -6.84 -0.46 4.16
N ASP A 206 -7.64 -0.90 5.11
CA ASP A 206 -7.17 -1.70 6.24
C ASP A 206 -6.67 -3.07 5.80
N ALA A 207 -7.41 -3.75 4.91
CA ALA A 207 -6.97 -5.02 4.33
C ALA A 207 -5.62 -4.88 3.61
N GLU A 208 -5.42 -3.78 2.85
CA GLU A 208 -4.14 -3.48 2.18
C GLU A 208 -3.01 -3.26 3.18
N VAL A 209 -3.26 -2.54 4.28
CA VAL A 209 -2.31 -2.31 5.37
C VAL A 209 -1.95 -3.61 6.07
N TYR A 210 -2.94 -4.39 6.50
CA TYR A 210 -2.72 -5.62 7.25
C TYR A 210 -2.02 -6.69 6.41
N ALA A 211 -2.34 -6.81 5.13
CA ALA A 211 -1.65 -7.71 4.21
C ALA A 211 -0.15 -7.37 4.08
N LYS A 212 0.21 -6.08 3.97
CA LYS A 212 1.61 -5.65 3.94
C LYS A 212 2.32 -5.89 5.26
N ALA A 213 1.71 -5.48 6.37
CA ALA A 213 2.28 -5.67 7.70
C ALA A 213 2.54 -7.16 7.98
N ALA A 214 1.58 -8.03 7.66
CA ALA A 214 1.72 -9.47 7.83
C ALA A 214 2.90 -10.03 7.02
N LEU A 215 3.06 -9.61 5.77
CA LEU A 215 4.18 -10.04 4.94
C LEU A 215 5.53 -9.63 5.56
N LEU A 216 5.64 -8.41 6.11
CA LEU A 216 6.84 -7.89 6.77
C LEU A 216 7.10 -8.53 8.14
N LEU A 217 6.07 -9.05 8.80
CA LEU A 217 6.17 -9.76 10.07
C LEU A 217 6.66 -11.20 9.90
N GLY A 218 6.41 -11.81 8.74
CA GLY A 218 6.73 -13.22 8.47
C GLY A 218 5.75 -14.20 9.14
N SER A 219 5.88 -15.48 8.79
CA SER A 219 4.92 -16.53 9.22
C SER A 219 4.82 -16.74 10.73
N ASP A 220 5.86 -16.39 11.48
CA ASP A 220 5.88 -16.52 12.94
C ASP A 220 4.97 -15.48 13.64
N ARG A 221 5.01 -14.22 13.21
CA ARG A 221 4.30 -13.12 13.88
C ARG A 221 3.01 -12.67 13.19
N ALA A 222 2.89 -12.91 11.88
CA ALA A 222 1.73 -12.49 11.11
C ALA A 222 0.40 -13.09 11.62
N PRO A 223 0.30 -14.38 12.03
CA PRO A 223 -0.97 -14.93 12.51
C PRO A 223 -1.56 -14.20 13.73
N ALA A 224 -0.72 -13.90 14.73
CA ALA A 224 -1.17 -13.18 15.92
C ALA A 224 -1.65 -11.76 15.58
N TYR A 225 -0.88 -11.05 14.75
CA TYR A 225 -1.24 -9.72 14.26
C TYR A 225 -2.56 -9.73 13.46
N LEU A 226 -2.73 -10.67 12.55
CA LEU A 226 -3.93 -10.76 11.71
C LEU A 226 -5.17 -11.19 12.50
N ALA A 227 -5.03 -12.04 13.52
CA ALA A 227 -6.11 -12.44 14.38
C ALA A 227 -6.71 -11.25 15.16
N GLU A 228 -5.87 -10.28 15.53
CA GLU A 228 -6.29 -9.07 16.24
C GLU A 228 -6.95 -8.04 15.34
N HIS A 229 -6.49 -7.92 14.06
CA HIS A 229 -6.80 -6.77 13.21
C HIS A 229 -7.73 -7.09 12.05
N SER A 230 -7.83 -8.34 11.60
CA SER A 230 -8.55 -8.72 10.38
C SER A 230 -9.76 -9.61 10.64
N GLN A 231 -10.64 -9.72 9.65
CA GLN A 231 -11.81 -10.59 9.67
C GLN A 231 -11.52 -11.98 9.08
N GLY A 232 -10.41 -12.11 8.35
CA GLY A 232 -9.95 -13.36 7.77
C GLY A 232 -8.68 -13.17 6.95
N TRP A 233 -7.87 -14.23 6.86
CA TRP A 233 -6.64 -14.20 6.07
C TRP A 233 -6.23 -15.59 5.56
N TRP A 234 -5.40 -15.61 4.53
CA TRP A 234 -4.83 -16.82 3.95
C TRP A 234 -3.42 -16.54 3.45
N PHE A 235 -2.50 -17.42 3.76
CA PHE A 235 -1.19 -17.44 3.12
C PHE A 235 -1.26 -18.31 1.87
N ALA A 236 -0.71 -17.84 0.75
CA ALA A 236 -0.53 -18.71 -0.39
C ALA A 236 0.55 -19.75 -0.08
N PRO A 237 0.36 -21.02 -0.50
CA PRO A 237 1.42 -21.99 -0.39
C PRO A 237 2.65 -21.50 -1.15
N GLN A 238 3.85 -21.70 -0.60
CA GLN A 238 5.08 -21.39 -1.30
C GLN A 238 5.09 -22.18 -2.62
N GLN A 239 5.14 -21.45 -3.73
CA GLN A 239 5.42 -22.07 -5.01
C GLN A 239 6.87 -22.58 -4.94
N ARG A 240 7.02 -23.91 -4.96
CA ARG A 240 8.33 -24.57 -5.03
C ARG A 240 8.94 -24.38 -6.41
#